data_ef9079b7f1c2f5632391e28363584336
#
_entry.id   ef9079b7f1c2f5632391e28363584336
#
_cell.length_a   1.000
_cell.length_b   1.000
_cell.length_c   1.000
_cell.angle_alpha   90.00
_cell.angle_beta   90.00
_cell.angle_gamma   90.00
#
_symmetry.space_group_name_H-M   'P 1'
#
loop_
_entity.id
_entity.type
_entity.pdbx_description
1 polymer ?
#
loop_
_entity_poly.entity_id
_entity_poly.type
_entity_poly.pdbx_seq_one_letter_code
_entity_poly.pdbx_strand_id
1 'polypeptide(L)'
;LGDVYKRQEYEVIQVQDKYQVITNPFWSNWFFSVGGGAQVLFGDQSDLGKFGKRIAPALNVSIGKWFTPGLGLRLQYSGLQSKSFSSEPSAYSKPHMLSEGYYQDKFNYMNLHGDILFNISNMLAGYNPDRIYDAVPFVGFGFAHSYDKPHLNSLAFNFGLINTFHVADAWDLNLELYGMGAENKFDGKTLNKGLDVMLGASVGVTYKFPQRGFKPAPDVDAMMALTASQMDAINAALAQQIEQNRQLKAQLANTPNEVVTEQVTVNQLTPVPQSVFFQIGSATLPQNSTVNLQQIANLVKDNPGIKLKVTGYADSDTGSASWNKQLSEDRANTVANELVKLGVNKSNMIISGMGGVNTLTPPAFNRRVIIEAQ
;
A
#
# COMPACT_ATOMS: atom_id res chain seq x y z
N LEU A 1 -4.19 -45.35 -19.31
CA LEU A 1 -3.10 -44.48 -18.79
C LEU A 1 -3.25 -43.02 -19.21
N GLY A 2 -4.41 -42.62 -19.78
CA GLY A 2 -4.67 -41.25 -20.28
C GLY A 2 -5.42 -40.30 -19.36
N ASP A 3 -5.85 -40.69 -18.15
CA ASP A 3 -6.82 -39.95 -17.35
C ASP A 3 -6.31 -39.48 -15.98
N VAL A 4 -4.99 -39.49 -15.70
CA VAL A 4 -4.46 -39.12 -14.37
C VAL A 4 -3.86 -37.72 -14.32
N TYR A 5 -3.76 -37.04 -15.44
CA TYR A 5 -3.39 -35.60 -15.43
C TYR A 5 -4.63 -34.70 -15.55
N LYS A 6 -5.61 -34.83 -14.67
CA LYS A 6 -6.45 -33.68 -14.35
C LYS A 6 -5.51 -32.60 -13.78
N ARG A 7 -5.32 -31.51 -14.53
CA ARG A 7 -4.75 -30.25 -14.00
C ARG A 7 -5.47 -29.94 -12.69
N GLN A 8 -4.81 -30.15 -11.56
CA GLN A 8 -5.17 -29.41 -10.37
C GLN A 8 -4.82 -27.96 -10.71
N GLU A 9 -5.80 -27.17 -11.09
CA GLU A 9 -5.72 -25.72 -11.00
C GLU A 9 -5.55 -25.42 -9.52
N TYR A 10 -4.30 -25.23 -9.11
CA TYR A 10 -4.02 -24.67 -7.79
C TYR A 10 -4.53 -23.22 -7.84
N GLU A 11 -5.67 -22.98 -7.23
CA GLU A 11 -6.11 -21.65 -6.88
C GLU A 11 -5.02 -21.07 -5.98
N VAL A 12 -4.17 -20.22 -6.56
CA VAL A 12 -3.14 -19.50 -5.80
C VAL A 12 -3.91 -18.56 -4.90
N ILE A 13 -4.18 -19.00 -3.67
CA ILE A 13 -4.71 -18.12 -2.63
C ILE A 13 -3.66 -17.04 -2.45
N GLN A 14 -3.90 -15.88 -3.05
CA GLN A 14 -3.07 -14.70 -2.84
C GLN A 14 -3.30 -14.23 -1.41
N VAL A 15 -2.49 -14.69 -0.49
CA VAL A 15 -2.48 -14.15 0.87
C VAL A 15 -1.87 -12.75 0.75
N GLN A 16 -2.71 -11.72 0.90
CA GLN A 16 -2.32 -10.33 0.81
C GLN A 16 -2.20 -9.74 2.21
N ASP A 17 -1.12 -9.04 2.49
CA ASP A 17 -1.02 -8.25 3.70
C ASP A 17 -1.87 -6.98 3.54
N LYS A 18 -3.00 -6.91 4.30
CA LYS A 18 -3.92 -5.78 4.26
C LYS A 18 -3.35 -4.49 4.86
N TYR A 19 -2.23 -4.56 5.55
CA TYR A 19 -1.57 -3.39 6.14
C TYR A 19 -0.39 -2.88 5.30
N GLN A 20 0.11 -3.66 4.36
CA GLN A 20 1.20 -3.29 3.48
C GLN A 20 0.70 -3.12 2.05
N VAL A 21 1.14 -2.07 1.41
CA VAL A 21 0.82 -1.79 0.00
C VAL A 21 2.08 -1.56 -0.80
N ILE A 22 2.01 -1.87 -2.08
CA ILE A 22 3.09 -1.57 -3.03
C ILE A 22 3.15 -0.05 -3.22
N THR A 23 4.35 0.52 -3.28
CA THR A 23 4.57 1.94 -3.55
C THR A 23 3.95 2.34 -4.88
N ASN A 24 3.11 3.37 -4.85
CA ASN A 24 2.45 3.89 -6.03
C ASN A 24 3.25 5.02 -6.71
N PRO A 25 3.12 5.20 -8.03
CA PRO A 25 3.69 6.35 -8.74
C PRO A 25 3.25 7.68 -8.16
N PHE A 26 4.04 8.74 -8.36
CA PHE A 26 3.76 10.07 -7.83
C PHE A 26 2.37 10.58 -8.24
N TRP A 27 1.92 10.34 -9.47
CA TRP A 27 0.65 10.83 -9.99
C TRP A 27 -0.58 10.01 -9.58
N SER A 28 -0.40 8.91 -8.85
CA SER A 28 -1.51 8.09 -8.33
C SER A 28 -2.14 8.70 -7.09
N ASN A 29 -3.42 8.40 -6.89
CA ASN A 29 -4.20 8.72 -5.69
C ASN A 29 -4.37 10.21 -5.37
N TRP A 30 -4.34 11.04 -6.40
CA TRP A 30 -4.75 12.44 -6.30
C TRP A 30 -6.27 12.55 -6.26
N PHE A 31 -6.75 13.55 -5.54
CA PHE A 31 -8.18 13.86 -5.48
C PHE A 31 -8.42 15.37 -5.45
N PHE A 32 -9.62 15.75 -5.86
CA PHE A 32 -10.13 17.12 -5.78
C PHE A 32 -11.48 17.09 -5.09
N SER A 33 -11.74 18.02 -4.16
CA SER A 33 -12.98 18.06 -3.40
C SER A 33 -13.59 19.46 -3.41
N VAL A 34 -14.91 19.52 -3.44
CA VAL A 34 -15.69 20.73 -3.25
C VAL A 34 -16.82 20.44 -2.27
N GLY A 35 -17.01 21.32 -1.31
CA GLY A 35 -18.05 21.22 -0.30
C GLY A 35 -18.61 22.58 0.08
N GLY A 36 -19.85 22.58 0.52
CA GLY A 36 -20.54 23.74 1.06
C GLY A 36 -21.23 23.40 2.38
N GLY A 37 -21.36 24.40 3.24
CA GLY A 37 -21.91 24.15 4.56
C GLY A 37 -22.19 25.41 5.36
N ALA A 38 -22.14 25.26 6.67
CA ALA A 38 -22.36 26.33 7.62
C ALA A 38 -21.29 26.29 8.71
N GLN A 39 -21.02 27.47 9.23
CA GLN A 39 -20.03 27.65 10.30
C GLN A 39 -20.46 28.71 11.30
N VAL A 40 -19.88 28.66 12.49
CA VAL A 40 -20.15 29.57 13.60
C VAL A 40 -18.85 29.98 14.25
N LEU A 41 -18.67 31.27 14.45
CA LEU A 41 -17.53 31.82 15.20
C LEU A 41 -17.83 31.80 16.71
N PHE A 42 -16.87 31.31 17.47
CA PHE A 42 -16.82 31.38 18.92
C PHE A 42 -15.62 32.28 19.30
N GLY A 43 -15.89 33.51 19.58
CA GLY A 43 -14.94 34.53 20.04
C GLY A 43 -15.38 35.12 21.36
N ASP A 44 -14.75 36.24 21.77
CA ASP A 44 -14.88 36.87 23.08
C ASP A 44 -16.30 37.20 23.56
N GLN A 45 -17.24 37.41 22.64
CA GLN A 45 -18.61 37.86 22.96
C GLN A 45 -19.67 37.00 22.26
N SER A 46 -19.42 35.71 22.15
CA SER A 46 -20.27 34.76 21.46
C SER A 46 -21.64 34.55 22.13
N ASP A 47 -21.79 34.93 23.37
CA ASP A 47 -23.00 34.81 24.22
C ASP A 47 -24.00 35.95 24.06
N LEU A 48 -23.62 37.06 23.44
CA LEU A 48 -24.47 38.26 23.34
C LEU A 48 -25.72 38.07 22.47
N GLY A 49 -25.71 37.17 21.52
CA GLY A 49 -26.81 37.00 20.57
C GLY A 49 -27.26 35.57 20.38
N LYS A 50 -28.43 35.39 19.75
CA LYS A 50 -28.94 34.06 19.46
C LYS A 50 -28.04 33.28 18.54
N PHE A 51 -27.75 32.01 18.90
CA PHE A 51 -26.88 31.10 18.12
C PHE A 51 -27.19 31.09 16.62
N GLY A 52 -28.47 30.96 16.26
CA GLY A 52 -28.88 30.88 14.84
C GLY A 52 -28.53 32.14 14.02
N LYS A 53 -28.42 33.34 14.64
CA LYS A 53 -28.01 34.58 13.94
C LYS A 53 -26.51 34.62 13.64
N ARG A 54 -25.68 33.76 14.26
CA ARG A 54 -24.24 33.62 14.01
C ARG A 54 -23.89 32.62 12.91
N ILE A 55 -24.85 31.79 12.52
CA ILE A 55 -24.63 30.82 11.43
C ILE A 55 -24.32 31.58 10.14
N ALA A 56 -23.19 31.22 9.55
CA ALA A 56 -22.71 31.79 8.31
C ALA A 56 -22.43 30.70 7.29
N PRO A 57 -22.55 30.99 5.98
CA PRO A 57 -22.23 30.02 4.94
C PRO A 57 -20.73 29.76 4.87
N ALA A 58 -20.38 28.52 4.52
CA ALA A 58 -19.00 28.07 4.32
C ALA A 58 -18.83 27.40 2.96
N LEU A 59 -17.65 27.57 2.38
CA LEU A 59 -17.20 26.91 1.16
C LEU A 59 -15.86 26.26 1.42
N ASN A 60 -15.68 25.01 0.99
CA ASN A 60 -14.43 24.27 1.06
C ASN A 60 -14.06 23.78 -0.34
N VAL A 61 -12.83 24.06 -0.78
CA VAL A 61 -12.28 23.55 -2.04
C VAL A 61 -10.91 23.01 -1.77
N SER A 62 -10.62 21.79 -2.15
CA SER A 62 -9.32 21.18 -1.84
C SER A 62 -8.79 20.29 -2.95
N ILE A 63 -7.47 20.16 -2.97
CA ILE A 63 -6.73 19.18 -3.74
C ILE A 63 -5.81 18.42 -2.79
N GLY A 64 -5.72 17.12 -2.97
CA GLY A 64 -4.88 16.30 -2.09
C GLY A 64 -4.41 15.02 -2.74
N LYS A 65 -3.60 14.28 -2.01
CA LYS A 65 -3.03 13.01 -2.42
C LYS A 65 -2.94 12.06 -1.25
N TRP A 66 -3.32 10.82 -1.48
CA TRP A 66 -3.04 9.72 -0.56
C TRP A 66 -1.69 9.09 -0.91
N PHE A 67 -0.76 9.07 0.04
CA PHE A 67 0.56 8.43 -0.09
C PHE A 67 0.51 6.97 0.30
N THR A 68 -0.25 6.66 1.33
CA THR A 68 -0.58 5.31 1.77
C THR A 68 -2.10 5.20 1.99
N PRO A 69 -2.67 4.03 2.19
CA PRO A 69 -4.08 3.91 2.53
C PRO A 69 -4.48 4.67 3.80
N GLY A 70 -3.53 4.84 4.74
CA GLY A 70 -3.76 5.51 6.02
C GLY A 70 -3.32 6.97 6.09
N LEU A 71 -2.45 7.45 5.17
CA LEU A 71 -1.86 8.78 5.27
C LEU A 71 -1.99 9.56 3.96
N GLY A 72 -2.56 10.77 4.06
CA GLY A 72 -2.70 11.70 2.94
C GLY A 72 -2.28 13.11 3.32
N LEU A 73 -2.10 13.96 2.30
CA LEU A 73 -1.93 15.40 2.44
C LEU A 73 -2.96 16.12 1.58
N ARG A 74 -3.45 17.25 2.08
CA ARG A 74 -4.44 18.10 1.40
C ARG A 74 -4.03 19.57 1.52
N LEU A 75 -4.21 20.30 0.45
CA LEU A 75 -4.24 21.77 0.46
C LEU A 75 -5.72 22.18 0.30
N GLN A 76 -6.22 22.95 1.24
CA GLN A 76 -7.62 23.39 1.27
C GLN A 76 -7.74 24.90 1.34
N TYR A 77 -8.59 25.44 0.49
CA TYR A 77 -9.20 26.74 0.66
C TYR A 77 -10.53 26.55 1.42
N SER A 78 -10.69 27.21 2.54
CA SER A 78 -11.94 27.23 3.31
C SER A 78 -12.30 28.66 3.69
N GLY A 79 -13.57 28.88 4.01
CA GLY A 79 -14.07 30.19 4.44
C GLY A 79 -15.39 30.55 3.78
N LEU A 80 -15.62 31.76 3.52
CA LEU A 80 -16.62 32.54 2.83
C LEU A 80 -17.08 33.70 3.72
N GLN A 81 -17.82 33.45 4.77
CA GLN A 81 -18.37 34.49 5.63
C GLN A 81 -18.30 34.10 7.10
N SER A 82 -18.03 35.08 7.98
CA SER A 82 -18.16 34.96 9.43
C SER A 82 -19.19 35.95 9.96
N LYS A 83 -19.86 35.58 11.05
CA LYS A 83 -20.81 36.42 11.78
C LYS A 83 -20.59 36.28 13.27
N SER A 84 -20.52 37.40 13.98
CA SER A 84 -20.46 37.45 15.44
C SER A 84 -21.26 38.64 15.99
N PHE A 85 -21.18 38.89 17.30
CA PHE A 85 -21.78 40.03 17.96
C PHE A 85 -20.75 40.73 18.82
N SER A 86 -20.96 42.01 19.07
CA SER A 86 -20.12 42.80 19.96
C SER A 86 -20.96 43.80 20.75
N SER A 87 -20.56 44.06 22.00
CA SER A 87 -21.17 45.10 22.87
C SER A 87 -20.80 46.49 22.43
N GLU A 88 -19.60 46.62 21.81
CA GLU A 88 -19.07 47.88 21.26
C GLU A 88 -18.78 47.69 19.76
N PRO A 89 -18.74 48.78 18.98
CA PRO A 89 -18.43 48.69 17.57
C PRO A 89 -17.04 48.05 17.35
N SER A 90 -17.01 46.89 16.69
CA SER A 90 -15.78 46.27 16.19
C SER A 90 -15.43 46.80 14.81
N ALA A 91 -14.27 46.40 14.29
CA ALA A 91 -13.85 46.78 12.93
C ALA A 91 -14.82 46.26 11.83
N TYR A 92 -15.60 45.23 12.13
CA TYR A 92 -16.54 44.57 11.18
C TYR A 92 -18.01 44.80 11.54
N SER A 93 -18.31 45.67 12.50
CA SER A 93 -19.66 45.96 12.95
C SER A 93 -20.48 46.66 11.88
N LYS A 94 -21.75 46.32 11.79
CA LYS A 94 -22.74 47.08 11.03
C LYS A 94 -22.91 48.47 11.70
N PRO A 95 -23.29 49.50 10.90
CA PRO A 95 -23.36 50.87 11.41
C PRO A 95 -24.33 51.13 12.56
N HIS A 96 -25.32 50.25 12.70
CA HIS A 96 -26.40 50.42 13.67
C HIS A 96 -26.41 49.32 14.72
N MET A 97 -26.54 49.69 15.98
CA MET A 97 -26.80 48.82 17.10
C MET A 97 -28.15 48.13 16.89
N LEU A 98 -28.26 46.85 17.16
CA LEU A 98 -29.53 46.12 17.16
C LEU A 98 -30.40 46.55 18.33
N SER A 99 -31.72 46.33 18.23
CA SER A 99 -32.67 46.65 19.30
C SER A 99 -32.35 45.95 20.63
N GLU A 100 -31.61 44.85 20.58
CA GLU A 100 -31.18 44.07 21.75
C GLU A 100 -29.93 44.66 22.45
N GLY A 101 -29.37 45.80 21.99
CA GLY A 101 -28.29 46.49 22.64
C GLY A 101 -26.85 46.03 22.31
N TYR A 102 -26.68 45.33 21.19
CA TYR A 102 -25.39 44.88 20.68
C TYR A 102 -25.28 45.12 19.16
N TYR A 103 -24.04 45.06 18.62
CA TYR A 103 -23.75 45.18 17.21
C TYR A 103 -23.64 43.81 16.58
N GLN A 104 -23.99 43.71 15.31
CA GLN A 104 -23.73 42.54 14.50
C GLN A 104 -22.49 42.73 13.66
N ASP A 105 -21.49 41.88 13.87
CA ASP A 105 -20.28 41.82 13.06
C ASP A 105 -20.45 40.83 11.91
N LYS A 106 -19.93 41.21 10.75
CA LYS A 106 -19.96 40.37 9.55
C LYS A 106 -18.76 40.70 8.68
N PHE A 107 -17.97 39.68 8.34
CA PHE A 107 -16.86 39.82 7.41
C PHE A 107 -16.70 38.58 6.53
N ASN A 108 -16.12 38.79 5.35
CA ASN A 108 -15.76 37.72 4.43
C ASN A 108 -14.28 37.40 4.61
N TYR A 109 -13.95 36.13 4.53
CA TYR A 109 -12.59 35.68 4.76
C TYR A 109 -12.26 34.42 3.95
N MET A 110 -10.96 34.17 3.82
CA MET A 110 -10.41 32.89 3.41
C MET A 110 -9.50 32.33 4.49
N ASN A 111 -9.36 31.02 4.48
CA ASN A 111 -8.34 30.28 5.19
C ASN A 111 -7.72 29.28 4.20
N LEU A 112 -6.45 29.49 3.87
CA LEU A 112 -5.68 28.56 3.03
C LEU A 112 -4.78 27.74 3.94
N HIS A 113 -4.97 26.42 3.96
CA HIS A 113 -4.26 25.54 4.90
C HIS A 113 -3.84 24.22 4.27
N GLY A 114 -2.73 23.68 4.76
CA GLY A 114 -2.27 22.33 4.46
C GLY A 114 -2.62 21.39 5.60
N ASP A 115 -3.21 20.24 5.29
CA ASP A 115 -3.64 19.25 6.27
C ASP A 115 -2.93 17.92 6.07
N ILE A 116 -2.65 17.26 7.19
CA ILE A 116 -2.32 15.84 7.23
C ILE A 116 -3.61 15.07 7.51
N LEU A 117 -3.91 14.11 6.63
CA LEU A 117 -5.10 13.27 6.69
C LEU A 117 -4.72 11.89 7.22
N PHE A 118 -5.48 11.40 8.20
CA PHE A 118 -5.30 10.08 8.80
C PHE A 118 -6.55 9.22 8.53
N ASN A 119 -6.49 8.29 7.60
CA ASN A 119 -7.60 7.34 7.42
C ASN A 119 -7.54 6.26 8.50
N ILE A 120 -8.20 6.52 9.63
CA ILE A 120 -8.20 5.60 10.78
C ILE A 120 -8.91 4.28 10.47
N SER A 121 -9.87 4.28 9.55
CA SER A 121 -10.54 3.05 9.11
C SER A 121 -9.54 2.08 8.46
N ASN A 122 -8.68 2.58 7.57
CA ASN A 122 -7.63 1.79 6.95
C ASN A 122 -6.47 1.46 7.91
N MET A 123 -6.14 2.37 8.82
CA MET A 123 -5.06 2.15 9.80
C MET A 123 -5.41 1.03 10.79
N LEU A 124 -6.67 0.95 11.24
CA LEU A 124 -7.11 -0.03 12.24
C LEU A 124 -7.60 -1.35 11.63
N ALA A 125 -8.32 -1.29 10.51
CA ALA A 125 -8.94 -2.46 9.91
C ALA A 125 -8.20 -3.00 8.66
N GLY A 126 -7.09 -2.34 8.26
CA GLY A 126 -6.37 -2.63 7.03
C GLY A 126 -7.06 -2.06 5.79
N TYR A 127 -6.33 -2.01 4.67
CA TYR A 127 -6.85 -1.51 3.41
C TYR A 127 -7.88 -2.48 2.83
N ASN A 128 -9.07 -1.93 2.49
CA ASN A 128 -10.12 -2.64 1.79
C ASN A 128 -10.72 -1.71 0.71
N PRO A 129 -10.53 -2.02 -0.59
CA PRO A 129 -11.06 -1.20 -1.69
C PRO A 129 -12.59 -1.16 -1.75
N ASP A 130 -13.27 -2.17 -1.19
CA ASP A 130 -14.74 -2.28 -1.21
C ASP A 130 -15.40 -1.68 0.05
N ARG A 131 -14.63 -1.01 0.87
CA ARG A 131 -15.16 -0.35 2.07
C ARG A 131 -16.04 0.82 1.67
N ILE A 132 -17.24 0.87 2.24
CA ILE A 132 -18.25 1.90 1.94
C ILE A 132 -17.97 3.20 2.70
N TYR A 133 -17.38 3.13 3.89
CA TYR A 133 -17.20 4.27 4.78
C TYR A 133 -15.79 4.33 5.36
N ASP A 134 -15.19 5.52 5.32
CA ASP A 134 -13.94 5.84 5.99
C ASP A 134 -14.07 7.05 6.91
N ALA A 135 -13.51 6.93 8.11
CA ALA A 135 -13.31 8.03 9.06
C ALA A 135 -11.90 8.60 8.89
N VAL A 136 -11.80 9.89 8.58
CA VAL A 136 -10.55 10.56 8.27
C VAL A 136 -10.40 11.83 9.12
N PRO A 137 -9.90 11.73 10.37
CA PRO A 137 -9.46 12.92 11.10
C PRO A 137 -8.28 13.59 10.38
N PHE A 138 -8.20 14.91 10.57
CA PHE A 138 -7.12 15.71 10.03
C PHE A 138 -6.67 16.79 11.00
N VAL A 139 -5.43 17.20 10.85
CA VAL A 139 -4.86 18.39 11.48
C VAL A 139 -4.04 19.16 10.45
N GLY A 140 -4.05 20.47 10.58
CA GLY A 140 -3.36 21.31 9.62
C GLY A 140 -3.03 22.69 10.12
N PHE A 141 -2.19 23.39 9.37
CA PHE A 141 -1.83 24.78 9.60
C PHE A 141 -2.04 25.58 8.34
N GLY A 142 -2.40 26.83 8.53
CA GLY A 142 -2.69 27.70 7.42
C GLY A 142 -2.65 29.18 7.78
N PHE A 143 -3.17 29.95 6.86
CA PHE A 143 -3.21 31.37 6.89
C PHE A 143 -4.65 31.85 6.60
N ALA A 144 -5.22 32.57 7.56
CA ALA A 144 -6.52 33.20 7.42
C ALA A 144 -6.37 34.67 7.07
N HIS A 145 -7.18 35.15 6.13
CA HIS A 145 -7.19 36.54 5.67
C HIS A 145 -8.62 37.06 5.55
N SER A 146 -8.91 38.22 6.12
CA SER A 146 -10.17 38.90 5.96
C SER A 146 -10.13 39.80 4.71
N TYR A 147 -11.13 39.63 3.84
CA TYR A 147 -11.31 40.47 2.64
C TYR A 147 -11.90 41.85 2.97
N ASP A 148 -12.54 41.99 4.13
CA ASP A 148 -13.11 43.25 4.56
C ASP A 148 -12.10 44.06 5.35
N LYS A 149 -12.19 45.39 5.31
CA LYS A 149 -11.31 46.25 6.09
C LYS A 149 -11.52 46.02 7.59
N PRO A 150 -10.44 45.89 8.36
CA PRO A 150 -9.06 46.34 8.09
C PRO A 150 -8.12 45.28 7.46
N HIS A 151 -8.63 44.23 6.80
CA HIS A 151 -7.83 43.21 6.12
C HIS A 151 -6.89 42.48 7.10
N LEU A 152 -7.45 41.92 8.15
CA LEU A 152 -6.68 41.22 9.19
C LEU A 152 -6.14 39.89 8.67
N ASN A 153 -4.95 39.57 9.13
CA ASN A 153 -4.25 38.31 8.83
C ASN A 153 -3.97 37.57 10.13
N SER A 154 -4.07 36.24 10.07
CA SER A 154 -3.82 35.36 11.20
C SER A 154 -3.22 34.06 10.75
N LEU A 155 -2.32 33.48 11.53
CA LEU A 155 -2.03 32.06 11.45
C LEU A 155 -3.25 31.31 11.95
N ALA A 156 -3.54 30.18 11.32
CA ALA A 156 -4.68 29.34 11.64
C ALA A 156 -4.23 27.90 11.87
N PHE A 157 -4.70 27.32 12.97
CA PHE A 157 -4.61 25.89 13.22
C PHE A 157 -5.95 25.25 12.84
N ASN A 158 -5.92 24.20 12.02
CA ASN A 158 -7.10 23.52 11.51
C ASN A 158 -7.15 22.08 12.00
N PHE A 159 -8.34 21.60 12.29
CA PHE A 159 -8.58 20.22 12.71
C PHE A 159 -10.01 19.80 12.35
N GLY A 160 -10.23 18.50 12.24
CA GLY A 160 -11.57 18.02 11.97
C GLY A 160 -11.64 16.53 11.67
N LEU A 161 -12.82 16.14 11.21
CA LEU A 161 -13.13 14.78 10.83
C LEU A 161 -13.88 14.80 9.50
N ILE A 162 -13.37 14.12 8.51
CA ILE A 162 -14.06 13.86 7.26
C ILE A 162 -14.67 12.46 7.35
N ASN A 163 -15.99 12.38 7.24
CA ASN A 163 -16.71 11.13 7.07
C ASN A 163 -16.89 10.92 5.57
N THR A 164 -16.19 9.98 4.99
CA THR A 164 -16.16 9.70 3.57
C THR A 164 -17.01 8.49 3.26
N PHE A 165 -17.94 8.63 2.31
CA PHE A 165 -18.80 7.56 1.81
C PHE A 165 -18.44 7.31 0.35
N HIS A 166 -17.92 6.12 0.05
CA HIS A 166 -17.54 5.69 -1.29
C HIS A 166 -18.78 5.30 -2.09
N VAL A 167 -19.20 6.15 -3.02
CA VAL A 167 -20.43 5.94 -3.80
C VAL A 167 -20.14 5.37 -5.20
N ALA A 168 -18.91 5.56 -5.71
CA ALA A 168 -18.42 4.99 -6.95
C ALA A 168 -16.88 4.97 -6.92
N ASP A 169 -16.25 4.26 -7.85
CA ASP A 169 -14.79 4.17 -7.93
C ASP A 169 -14.10 5.55 -7.98
N ALA A 170 -14.71 6.51 -8.69
CA ALA A 170 -14.17 7.85 -8.88
C ALA A 170 -14.74 8.88 -7.91
N TRP A 171 -15.83 8.59 -7.20
CA TRP A 171 -16.59 9.59 -6.48
C TRP A 171 -16.88 9.18 -5.06
N ASP A 172 -16.62 10.12 -4.14
CA ASP A 172 -16.99 10.00 -2.74
C ASP A 172 -17.91 11.15 -2.34
N LEU A 173 -18.84 10.90 -1.42
CA LEU A 173 -19.57 11.91 -0.66
C LEU A 173 -18.90 12.12 0.68
N ASN A 174 -18.77 13.38 1.10
CA ASN A 174 -18.12 13.71 2.37
C ASN A 174 -19.05 14.52 3.27
N LEU A 175 -19.05 14.19 4.54
CA LEU A 175 -19.49 15.06 5.63
C LEU A 175 -18.26 15.46 6.45
N GLU A 176 -17.86 16.71 6.35
CA GLU A 176 -16.70 17.26 7.05
C GLU A 176 -17.15 18.09 8.24
N LEU A 177 -16.72 17.71 9.44
CA LEU A 177 -16.84 18.50 10.67
C LEU A 177 -15.45 19.10 10.93
N TYR A 178 -15.37 20.42 11.06
CA TYR A 178 -14.06 21.08 11.15
C TYR A 178 -14.05 22.20 12.17
N GLY A 179 -12.84 22.50 12.64
CA GLY A 179 -12.53 23.65 13.48
C GLY A 179 -11.31 24.40 12.96
N MET A 180 -11.32 25.71 13.07
CA MET A 180 -10.21 26.62 12.82
C MET A 180 -10.00 27.46 14.08
N GLY A 181 -8.80 27.41 14.63
CA GLY A 181 -8.35 28.36 15.68
C GLY A 181 -7.46 29.42 15.06
N ALA A 182 -7.80 30.68 15.25
CA ALA A 182 -7.06 31.85 14.78
C ALA A 182 -6.63 32.76 15.95
N GLU A 183 -5.72 33.69 15.70
CA GLU A 183 -5.34 34.69 16.71
C GLU A 183 -6.54 35.57 17.10
N ASN A 184 -6.67 35.89 18.37
CA ASN A 184 -7.81 36.65 18.95
C ASN A 184 -8.16 37.99 18.26
N LYS A 185 -7.27 38.55 17.47
CA LYS A 185 -7.53 39.77 16.69
C LYS A 185 -8.27 39.52 15.37
N PHE A 186 -8.48 38.26 14.98
CA PHE A 186 -9.01 37.93 13.65
C PHE A 186 -10.49 38.34 13.47
N ASP A 187 -11.26 38.31 14.55
CA ASP A 187 -12.64 38.81 14.58
C ASP A 187 -12.77 40.34 14.68
N GLY A 188 -11.64 41.04 14.70
CA GLY A 188 -11.61 42.51 14.81
C GLY A 188 -11.72 43.03 16.22
N LYS A 189 -11.56 42.20 17.24
CA LYS A 189 -11.59 42.50 18.66
C LYS A 189 -10.29 42.09 19.34
N THR A 190 -10.00 42.64 20.49
CA THR A 190 -8.81 42.29 21.28
C THR A 190 -9.12 42.34 22.79
N LEU A 191 -10.31 41.82 23.16
CA LEU A 191 -10.82 41.96 24.54
C LEU A 191 -10.19 40.97 25.51
N ASN A 192 -9.85 39.76 25.07
CA ASN A 192 -9.24 38.69 25.85
C ASN A 192 -8.00 38.11 25.17
N LYS A 193 -7.23 37.29 25.91
CA LYS A 193 -6.04 36.60 25.37
C LYS A 193 -6.34 35.18 24.84
N GLY A 194 -7.52 34.97 24.29
CA GLY A 194 -7.95 33.67 23.76
C GLY A 194 -7.59 33.44 22.28
N LEU A 195 -8.18 32.42 21.72
CA LEU A 195 -8.19 32.17 20.28
C LEU A 195 -9.61 32.38 19.76
N ASP A 196 -9.71 32.96 18.58
CA ASP A 196 -10.97 32.91 17.82
C ASP A 196 -11.14 31.51 17.22
N VAL A 197 -12.22 30.83 17.60
CA VAL A 197 -12.49 29.47 17.15
C VAL A 197 -13.70 29.47 16.20
N MET A 198 -13.51 29.00 14.99
CA MET A 198 -14.58 28.74 14.04
C MET A 198 -14.88 27.25 14.01
N LEU A 199 -16.13 26.86 14.25
CA LEU A 199 -16.57 25.48 14.05
C LEU A 199 -17.56 25.42 12.91
N GLY A 200 -17.45 24.38 12.10
CA GLY A 200 -18.32 24.23 10.92
C GLY A 200 -18.61 22.79 10.55
N ALA A 201 -19.61 22.66 9.72
CA ALA A 201 -19.96 21.40 9.06
C ALA A 201 -20.24 21.66 7.58
N SER A 202 -19.74 20.79 6.72
CA SER A 202 -19.97 20.87 5.27
C SER A 202 -20.26 19.51 4.68
N VAL A 203 -21.07 19.51 3.60
CA VAL A 203 -21.30 18.35 2.75
C VAL A 203 -20.64 18.63 1.42
N GLY A 204 -19.96 17.65 0.88
CA GLY A 204 -19.21 17.82 -0.35
C GLY A 204 -19.05 16.55 -1.14
N VAL A 205 -18.43 16.71 -2.31
CA VAL A 205 -18.08 15.61 -3.21
C VAL A 205 -16.58 15.64 -3.46
N THR A 206 -15.99 14.44 -3.54
CA THR A 206 -14.60 14.24 -3.93
C THR A 206 -14.54 13.45 -5.22
N TYR A 207 -13.77 13.95 -6.17
CA TYR A 207 -13.37 13.23 -7.37
C TYR A 207 -11.96 12.68 -7.21
N LYS A 208 -11.81 11.37 -7.37
CA LYS A 208 -10.54 10.67 -7.38
C LYS A 208 -10.03 10.55 -8.82
N PHE A 209 -8.87 11.12 -9.11
CA PHE A 209 -8.27 11.07 -10.45
C PHE A 209 -7.92 9.62 -10.86
N PRO A 210 -7.73 9.32 -12.16
CA PRO A 210 -7.25 8.01 -12.62
C PRO A 210 -5.95 7.58 -11.92
N GLN A 211 -5.67 6.27 -11.91
CA GLN A 211 -4.64 5.60 -11.10
C GLN A 211 -4.94 5.69 -9.59
N ARG A 212 -6.18 5.42 -9.25
CA ARG A 212 -6.69 5.39 -7.88
C ARG A 212 -6.56 4.02 -7.24
N GLY A 213 -6.57 4.01 -5.90
CA GLY A 213 -6.46 2.82 -5.09
C GLY A 213 -5.02 2.37 -4.84
N PHE A 214 -4.89 1.39 -3.98
CA PHE A 214 -3.61 0.80 -3.60
C PHE A 214 -3.64 -0.69 -3.91
N LYS A 215 -2.48 -1.25 -4.27
CA LYS A 215 -2.32 -2.69 -4.45
C LYS A 215 -1.71 -3.25 -3.17
N PRO A 216 -2.41 -4.16 -2.46
CA PRO A 216 -1.83 -4.83 -1.31
C PRO A 216 -0.51 -5.51 -1.67
N ALA A 217 0.44 -5.49 -0.75
CA ALA A 217 1.67 -6.25 -0.91
C ALA A 217 1.35 -7.74 -0.75
N PRO A 218 1.97 -8.64 -1.55
CA PRO A 218 1.84 -10.06 -1.31
C PRO A 218 2.48 -10.40 0.04
N ASP A 219 1.83 -11.22 0.84
CA ASP A 219 2.40 -11.77 2.06
C ASP A 219 3.46 -12.81 1.69
N VAL A 220 4.71 -12.37 1.68
CA VAL A 220 5.85 -13.19 1.26
C VAL A 220 6.07 -14.37 2.19
N ASP A 221 5.83 -14.19 3.50
CA ASP A 221 6.03 -15.25 4.50
C ASP A 221 4.97 -16.34 4.36
N ALA A 222 3.71 -15.97 4.17
CA ALA A 222 2.65 -16.93 3.92
C ALA A 222 2.81 -17.66 2.57
N MET A 223 3.30 -16.95 1.54
CA MET A 223 3.63 -17.56 0.25
C MET A 223 4.82 -18.52 0.35
N MET A 224 5.84 -18.19 1.14
CA MET A 224 6.97 -19.09 1.40
C MET A 224 6.51 -20.34 2.16
N ALA A 225 5.65 -20.17 3.17
CA ALA A 225 5.09 -21.29 3.92
C ALA A 225 4.25 -22.22 3.04
N LEU A 226 3.45 -21.68 2.13
CA LEU A 226 2.67 -22.44 1.16
C LEU A 226 3.57 -23.20 0.18
N THR A 227 4.61 -22.53 -0.33
CA THR A 227 5.61 -23.15 -1.22
C THR A 227 6.37 -24.26 -0.51
N ALA A 228 6.75 -24.09 0.76
CA ALA A 228 7.39 -25.13 1.57
C ALA A 228 6.47 -26.35 1.76
N SER A 229 5.20 -26.12 2.10
CA SER A 229 4.20 -27.20 2.24
C SER A 229 3.96 -27.97 0.94
N GLN A 230 3.91 -27.27 -0.19
CA GLN A 230 3.80 -27.93 -1.52
C GLN A 230 5.04 -28.76 -1.85
N MET A 231 6.23 -28.26 -1.49
CA MET A 231 7.49 -28.94 -1.67
C MET A 231 7.57 -30.21 -0.82
N ASP A 232 7.13 -30.14 0.44
CA ASP A 232 7.07 -31.30 1.33
C ASP A 232 6.11 -32.38 0.77
N ALA A 233 4.99 -31.99 0.22
CA ALA A 233 4.05 -32.92 -0.41
C ALA A 233 4.66 -33.58 -1.68
N ILE A 234 5.37 -32.82 -2.51
CA ILE A 234 6.08 -33.35 -3.69
C ILE A 234 7.19 -34.30 -3.26
N ASN A 235 7.96 -33.96 -2.23
CA ASN A 235 9.03 -34.78 -1.69
C ASN A 235 8.50 -36.10 -1.10
N ALA A 236 7.37 -36.06 -0.41
CA ALA A 236 6.69 -37.26 0.09
C ALA A 236 6.22 -38.16 -1.03
N ALA A 237 5.61 -37.59 -2.10
CA ALA A 237 5.20 -38.34 -3.27
C ALA A 237 6.41 -38.98 -4.02
N LEU A 238 7.51 -38.23 -4.12
CA LEU A 238 8.76 -38.73 -4.72
C LEU A 238 9.36 -39.88 -3.92
N ALA A 239 9.41 -39.73 -2.59
CA ALA A 239 9.89 -40.81 -1.70
C ALA A 239 9.04 -42.09 -1.84
N GLN A 240 7.71 -41.93 -1.96
CA GLN A 240 6.80 -43.05 -2.19
C GLN A 240 7.04 -43.71 -3.54
N GLN A 241 7.30 -42.96 -4.60
CA GLN A 241 7.64 -43.53 -5.93
C GLN A 241 9.01 -44.22 -5.92
N ILE A 242 10.00 -43.68 -5.23
CA ILE A 242 11.31 -44.31 -5.08
C ILE A 242 11.15 -45.68 -4.39
N GLU A 243 10.36 -45.74 -3.31
CA GLU A 243 10.15 -47.00 -2.58
C GLU A 243 9.37 -48.01 -3.44
N GLN A 244 8.35 -47.59 -4.20
CA GLN A 244 7.65 -48.44 -5.15
C GLN A 244 8.59 -48.99 -6.24
N ASN A 245 9.48 -48.15 -6.79
CA ASN A 245 10.48 -48.58 -7.78
C ASN A 245 11.48 -49.58 -7.16
N ARG A 246 11.86 -49.39 -5.89
CA ARG A 246 12.73 -50.31 -5.17
C ARG A 246 12.05 -51.69 -4.98
N GLN A 247 10.77 -51.68 -4.61
CA GLN A 247 9.97 -52.91 -4.48
C GLN A 247 9.78 -53.65 -5.81
N LEU A 248 9.49 -52.88 -6.89
CA LEU A 248 9.39 -53.46 -8.23
C LEU A 248 10.71 -54.07 -8.72
N LYS A 249 11.85 -53.40 -8.46
CA LYS A 249 13.19 -53.95 -8.78
C LYS A 249 13.48 -55.24 -7.98
N ALA A 250 13.11 -55.25 -6.68
CA ALA A 250 13.27 -56.47 -5.86
C ALA A 250 12.38 -57.63 -6.34
N GLN A 251 11.15 -57.33 -6.80
CA GLN A 251 10.25 -58.33 -7.41
C GLN A 251 10.82 -58.83 -8.73
N LEU A 252 11.39 -57.97 -9.57
CA LEU A 252 12.01 -58.34 -10.84
C LEU A 252 13.24 -59.24 -10.63
N ALA A 253 14.04 -58.96 -9.58
CA ALA A 253 15.22 -59.76 -9.24
C ALA A 253 14.88 -61.17 -8.74
N ASN A 254 13.66 -61.35 -8.21
CA ASN A 254 13.19 -62.65 -7.70
C ASN A 254 12.35 -63.45 -8.74
N THR A 255 12.19 -62.95 -9.97
CA THR A 255 11.49 -63.69 -11.03
C THR A 255 12.50 -64.54 -11.80
N PRO A 256 12.29 -65.87 -12.01
CA PRO A 256 13.22 -66.70 -12.77
C PRO A 256 13.34 -66.21 -14.22
N ASN A 257 14.58 -66.09 -14.69
CA ASN A 257 14.95 -65.57 -16.01
C ASN A 257 14.24 -66.29 -17.17
N GLU A 258 13.33 -65.60 -17.82
CA GLU A 258 13.11 -65.74 -19.26
C GLU A 258 13.77 -64.55 -19.94
N VAL A 259 14.79 -64.80 -20.77
CA VAL A 259 15.61 -63.79 -21.42
C VAL A 259 14.80 -63.12 -22.51
N VAL A 260 14.17 -61.98 -22.17
CA VAL A 260 13.70 -61.01 -23.18
C VAL A 260 14.67 -59.84 -23.13
N THR A 261 15.55 -59.76 -24.13
CA THR A 261 16.43 -58.62 -24.35
C THR A 261 15.61 -57.47 -24.91
N GLU A 262 14.94 -56.75 -24.03
CA GLU A 262 14.40 -55.43 -24.34
C GLU A 262 15.21 -54.41 -23.55
N GLN A 263 15.97 -53.59 -24.27
CA GLN A 263 16.72 -52.47 -23.67
C GLN A 263 15.69 -51.49 -23.10
N VAL A 264 15.41 -51.61 -21.81
CA VAL A 264 14.72 -50.54 -21.06
C VAL A 264 15.68 -49.37 -20.91
N THR A 265 15.51 -48.39 -21.76
CA THR A 265 16.10 -47.05 -21.55
C THR A 265 15.54 -46.52 -20.21
N VAL A 266 16.40 -46.53 -19.19
CA VAL A 266 16.08 -45.88 -17.92
C VAL A 266 15.89 -44.40 -18.25
N ASN A 267 14.64 -43.93 -18.26
CA ASN A 267 14.35 -42.52 -18.30
C ASN A 267 15.05 -41.88 -17.10
N GLN A 268 16.13 -41.15 -17.39
CA GLN A 268 16.78 -40.33 -16.40
C GLN A 268 15.73 -39.36 -15.81
N LEU A 269 15.53 -39.44 -14.50
CA LEU A 269 14.74 -38.48 -13.75
C LEU A 269 15.37 -37.10 -13.97
N THR A 270 14.80 -36.32 -14.89
CA THR A 270 15.15 -34.93 -15.05
C THR A 270 14.62 -34.18 -13.84
N PRO A 271 15.45 -33.62 -12.99
CA PRO A 271 15.02 -32.85 -11.83
C PRO A 271 14.13 -31.69 -12.28
N VAL A 272 12.97 -31.55 -11.65
CA VAL A 272 12.06 -30.43 -11.86
C VAL A 272 12.80 -29.12 -11.52
N PRO A 273 12.67 -28.06 -12.35
CA PRO A 273 13.28 -26.77 -12.06
C PRO A 273 12.87 -26.24 -10.68
N GLN A 274 13.84 -25.83 -9.90
CA GLN A 274 13.64 -25.28 -8.55
C GLN A 274 13.84 -23.77 -8.55
N SER A 275 13.01 -23.04 -7.81
CA SER A 275 13.09 -21.59 -7.71
C SER A 275 13.44 -21.15 -6.29
N VAL A 276 14.39 -20.21 -6.17
CA VAL A 276 14.73 -19.49 -4.94
C VAL A 276 14.30 -18.04 -5.11
N PHE A 277 13.43 -17.54 -4.24
CA PHE A 277 12.91 -16.17 -4.31
C PHE A 277 13.71 -15.21 -3.41
N PHE A 278 13.79 -13.94 -3.81
CA PHE A 278 14.59 -12.91 -3.14
C PHE A 278 13.75 -11.68 -2.81
N GLN A 279 14.14 -11.01 -1.73
CA GLN A 279 13.57 -9.71 -1.38
C GLN A 279 13.96 -8.63 -2.40
N ILE A 280 13.17 -7.56 -2.47
CA ILE A 280 13.43 -6.42 -3.34
C ILE A 280 14.81 -5.82 -3.04
N GLY A 281 15.58 -5.53 -4.08
CA GLY A 281 16.90 -4.94 -3.97
C GLY A 281 17.97 -5.82 -3.29
N SER A 282 17.66 -7.08 -2.93
CA SER A 282 18.56 -7.97 -2.20
C SER A 282 18.99 -9.16 -3.05
N ALA A 283 20.27 -9.57 -2.88
CA ALA A 283 20.82 -10.85 -3.32
C ALA A 283 21.16 -11.77 -2.13
N THR A 284 20.72 -11.43 -0.90
CA THR A 284 20.91 -12.27 0.29
C THR A 284 20.01 -13.49 0.19
N LEU A 285 20.60 -14.68 0.38
CA LEU A 285 19.87 -15.94 0.34
C LEU A 285 18.91 -16.06 1.52
N PRO A 286 17.61 -16.29 1.29
CA PRO A 286 16.68 -16.58 2.38
C PRO A 286 17.06 -17.85 3.14
N GLN A 287 16.99 -17.80 4.47
CA GLN A 287 17.46 -18.89 5.34
C GLN A 287 16.74 -20.22 5.07
N ASN A 288 15.46 -20.19 4.73
CA ASN A 288 14.66 -21.38 4.41
C ASN A 288 15.02 -22.01 3.05
N SER A 289 15.70 -21.30 2.15
CA SER A 289 16.13 -21.84 0.85
C SER A 289 17.26 -22.87 0.97
N THR A 290 17.99 -22.89 2.08
CA THR A 290 19.14 -23.78 2.29
C THR A 290 18.74 -25.26 2.27
N VAL A 291 17.54 -25.57 2.75
CA VAL A 291 17.02 -26.96 2.75
C VAL A 291 16.86 -27.49 1.32
N ASN A 292 16.27 -26.68 0.43
CA ASN A 292 16.07 -27.05 -0.97
C ASN A 292 17.41 -27.17 -1.71
N LEU A 293 18.34 -26.27 -1.45
CA LEU A 293 19.68 -26.32 -2.03
C LEU A 293 20.48 -27.55 -1.57
N GLN A 294 20.28 -27.99 -0.32
CA GLN A 294 20.87 -29.23 0.19
C GLN A 294 20.39 -30.46 -0.57
N GLN A 295 19.08 -30.52 -0.90
CA GLN A 295 18.51 -31.61 -1.68
C GLN A 295 19.07 -31.65 -3.11
N ILE A 296 19.17 -30.47 -3.77
CA ILE A 296 19.79 -30.36 -5.09
C ILE A 296 21.26 -30.82 -5.03
N ALA A 297 22.00 -30.38 -4.00
CA ALA A 297 23.38 -30.78 -3.82
C ALA A 297 23.55 -32.30 -3.63
N ASN A 298 22.65 -32.94 -2.87
CA ASN A 298 22.65 -34.38 -2.68
C ASN A 298 22.35 -35.10 -4.02
N LEU A 299 21.35 -34.61 -4.77
CA LEU A 299 21.00 -35.20 -6.09
C LEU A 299 22.19 -35.15 -7.06
N VAL A 300 22.93 -34.04 -7.10
CA VAL A 300 24.12 -33.92 -7.97
C VAL A 300 25.27 -34.80 -7.49
N LYS A 301 25.44 -34.97 -6.17
CA LYS A 301 26.45 -35.89 -5.61
C LYS A 301 26.15 -37.34 -5.96
N ASP A 302 24.88 -37.73 -5.92
CA ASP A 302 24.44 -39.08 -6.26
C ASP A 302 24.46 -39.33 -7.77
N ASN A 303 24.52 -38.26 -8.59
CA ASN A 303 24.53 -38.31 -10.05
C ASN A 303 25.61 -37.36 -10.63
N PRO A 304 26.87 -37.70 -10.62
CA PRO A 304 27.98 -36.80 -10.97
C PRO A 304 27.96 -36.27 -12.41
N GLY A 305 27.18 -36.87 -13.31
CA GLY A 305 27.00 -36.42 -14.69
C GLY A 305 26.04 -35.26 -14.89
N ILE A 306 25.25 -34.91 -13.85
CA ILE A 306 24.27 -33.81 -13.92
C ILE A 306 24.99 -32.48 -13.92
N LYS A 307 24.67 -31.61 -14.89
CA LYS A 307 25.03 -30.21 -14.90
C LYS A 307 23.84 -29.37 -14.48
N LEU A 308 24.10 -28.31 -13.72
CA LEU A 308 23.07 -27.37 -13.27
C LEU A 308 23.17 -26.07 -14.05
N LYS A 309 22.04 -25.55 -14.48
CA LYS A 309 21.90 -24.17 -14.97
C LYS A 309 21.25 -23.34 -13.89
N VAL A 310 21.98 -22.31 -13.41
CA VAL A 310 21.58 -21.42 -12.33
C VAL A 310 21.32 -20.04 -12.94
N THR A 311 20.05 -19.68 -13.11
CA THR A 311 19.65 -18.46 -13.81
C THR A 311 18.95 -17.50 -12.84
N GLY A 312 19.55 -16.32 -12.65
CA GLY A 312 19.00 -15.25 -11.80
C GLY A 312 18.15 -14.26 -12.59
N TYR A 313 17.13 -13.74 -11.91
CA TYR A 313 16.19 -12.75 -12.44
C TYR A 313 15.94 -11.63 -11.42
N ALA A 314 15.64 -10.44 -11.92
CA ALA A 314 15.10 -9.32 -11.17
C ALA A 314 13.73 -8.94 -11.72
N ASP A 315 12.92 -8.19 -10.97
CA ASP A 315 11.71 -7.60 -11.55
C ASP A 315 12.06 -6.35 -12.35
N SER A 316 11.37 -6.11 -13.47
CA SER A 316 11.59 -4.94 -14.32
C SER A 316 10.86 -3.70 -13.84
N ASP A 317 9.96 -3.82 -12.87
CA ASP A 317 9.14 -2.71 -12.39
C ASP A 317 9.90 -1.84 -11.39
N THR A 318 11.05 -2.33 -10.88
CA THR A 318 11.90 -1.61 -9.93
C THR A 318 13.37 -1.60 -10.38
N GLY A 319 14.06 -0.47 -10.14
CA GLY A 319 15.47 -0.30 -10.50
C GLY A 319 15.71 -0.02 -11.98
N SER A 320 16.96 0.33 -12.33
CA SER A 320 17.39 0.51 -13.70
C SER A 320 17.75 -0.82 -14.38
N ALA A 321 17.76 -0.86 -15.71
CA ALA A 321 18.14 -2.07 -16.47
C ALA A 321 19.54 -2.57 -16.11
N SER A 322 20.50 -1.66 -15.94
CA SER A 322 21.88 -1.99 -15.55
C SER A 322 21.95 -2.54 -14.13
N TRP A 323 21.21 -1.93 -13.20
CA TRP A 323 21.10 -2.41 -11.82
C TRP A 323 20.47 -3.80 -11.75
N ASN A 324 19.37 -4.01 -12.45
CA ASN A 324 18.68 -5.31 -12.48
C ASN A 324 19.54 -6.40 -13.12
N LYS A 325 20.36 -6.05 -14.12
CA LYS A 325 21.32 -6.98 -14.72
C LYS A 325 22.34 -7.45 -13.68
N GLN A 326 22.96 -6.51 -12.96
CA GLN A 326 23.91 -6.84 -11.89
C GLN A 326 23.25 -7.63 -10.76
N LEU A 327 22.07 -7.17 -10.27
CA LEU A 327 21.36 -7.83 -9.17
C LEU A 327 20.96 -9.28 -9.50
N SER A 328 20.58 -9.54 -10.75
CA SER A 328 20.25 -10.89 -11.21
C SER A 328 21.48 -11.80 -11.25
N GLU A 329 22.64 -11.28 -11.65
CA GLU A 329 23.91 -11.99 -11.61
C GLU A 329 24.36 -12.28 -10.17
N ASP A 330 24.24 -11.31 -9.27
CA ASP A 330 24.59 -11.44 -7.86
C ASP A 330 23.72 -12.51 -7.18
N ARG A 331 22.42 -12.55 -7.48
CA ARG A 331 21.51 -13.60 -6.99
C ARG A 331 21.91 -14.99 -7.46
N ALA A 332 22.19 -15.14 -8.77
CA ALA A 332 22.63 -16.41 -9.33
C ALA A 332 23.96 -16.88 -8.69
N ASN A 333 24.90 -15.96 -8.52
CA ASN A 333 26.18 -16.24 -7.85
C ASN A 333 26.00 -16.63 -6.39
N THR A 334 25.07 -15.99 -5.65
CA THR A 334 24.77 -16.32 -4.25
C THR A 334 24.28 -17.77 -4.13
N VAL A 335 23.34 -18.19 -4.97
CA VAL A 335 22.83 -19.57 -4.98
C VAL A 335 23.92 -20.55 -5.39
N ALA A 336 24.69 -20.25 -6.43
CA ALA A 336 25.79 -21.11 -6.88
C ALA A 336 26.87 -21.28 -5.80
N ASN A 337 27.24 -20.21 -5.10
CA ASN A 337 28.20 -20.27 -4.00
C ASN A 337 27.69 -21.13 -2.83
N GLU A 338 26.39 -21.09 -2.53
CA GLU A 338 25.80 -21.96 -1.51
C GLU A 338 25.84 -23.43 -1.96
N LEU A 339 25.50 -23.74 -3.20
CA LEU A 339 25.63 -25.09 -3.75
C LEU A 339 27.08 -25.60 -3.70
N VAL A 340 28.08 -24.73 -3.92
CA VAL A 340 29.51 -25.08 -3.76
C VAL A 340 29.83 -25.43 -2.31
N LYS A 341 29.35 -24.66 -1.33
CA LYS A 341 29.52 -24.97 0.11
C LYS A 341 28.88 -26.31 0.47
N LEU A 342 27.74 -26.64 -0.16
CA LEU A 342 27.04 -27.89 -0.01
C LEU A 342 27.70 -29.06 -0.77
N GLY A 343 28.82 -28.80 -1.47
CA GLY A 343 29.68 -29.80 -2.12
C GLY A 343 29.43 -30.07 -3.60
N VAL A 344 28.67 -29.21 -4.30
CA VAL A 344 28.53 -29.26 -5.76
C VAL A 344 29.77 -28.64 -6.41
N ASN A 345 30.36 -29.34 -7.40
CA ASN A 345 31.50 -28.79 -8.14
C ASN A 345 31.07 -27.62 -9.02
N LYS A 346 31.77 -26.48 -8.92
CA LYS A 346 31.48 -25.28 -9.71
C LYS A 346 31.53 -25.52 -11.22
N SER A 347 32.37 -26.46 -11.70
CA SER A 347 32.44 -26.85 -13.12
C SER A 347 31.15 -27.52 -13.63
N ASN A 348 30.32 -28.01 -12.73
CA ASN A 348 29.03 -28.59 -13.08
C ASN A 348 27.89 -27.54 -13.11
N MET A 349 28.23 -26.24 -13.01
CA MET A 349 27.21 -25.17 -12.99
C MET A 349 27.44 -24.17 -14.12
N ILE A 350 26.35 -23.82 -14.82
CA ILE A 350 26.29 -22.71 -15.76
C ILE A 350 25.52 -21.60 -15.06
N ILE A 351 26.17 -20.48 -14.77
CA ILE A 351 25.63 -19.39 -13.97
C ILE A 351 25.36 -18.19 -14.87
N SER A 352 24.15 -17.62 -14.83
CA SER A 352 23.78 -16.45 -15.63
C SER A 352 22.75 -15.58 -14.95
N GLY A 353 22.79 -14.27 -15.18
CA GLY A 353 21.76 -13.32 -14.80
C GLY A 353 21.02 -12.80 -16.04
N MET A 354 19.70 -12.77 -16.00
CA MET A 354 18.85 -12.33 -17.12
C MET A 354 18.40 -10.87 -17.02
N GLY A 355 18.72 -10.20 -15.91
CA GLY A 355 18.27 -8.83 -15.65
C GLY A 355 16.83 -8.75 -15.19
N GLY A 356 16.21 -7.59 -15.43
CA GLY A 356 14.83 -7.34 -15.13
C GLY A 356 13.89 -8.04 -16.12
N VAL A 357 12.92 -8.78 -15.60
CA VAL A 357 11.87 -9.46 -16.38
C VAL A 357 10.49 -9.15 -15.79
N ASN A 358 9.44 -9.26 -16.61
CA ASN A 358 8.05 -9.12 -16.22
C ASN A 358 7.24 -10.29 -16.80
N THR A 359 7.65 -11.51 -16.47
CA THR A 359 7.06 -12.76 -16.98
C THR A 359 6.03 -13.36 -16.06
N LEU A 360 6.05 -12.95 -14.77
CA LEU A 360 5.14 -13.45 -13.74
C LEU A 360 4.48 -12.29 -13.00
N THR A 361 3.24 -12.53 -12.57
CA THR A 361 2.46 -11.60 -11.74
C THR A 361 2.11 -12.30 -10.41
N PRO A 362 2.31 -11.66 -9.25
CA PRO A 362 2.83 -10.30 -9.04
C PRO A 362 4.34 -10.15 -9.33
N PRO A 363 4.86 -8.91 -9.51
CA PRO A 363 6.28 -8.64 -9.84
C PRO A 363 7.28 -9.32 -8.90
N ALA A 364 6.89 -9.56 -7.64
CA ALA A 364 7.69 -10.28 -6.65
C ALA A 364 8.18 -11.64 -7.15
N PHE A 365 7.39 -12.35 -7.97
CA PHE A 365 7.77 -13.66 -8.51
C PHE A 365 8.89 -13.60 -9.55
N ASN A 366 9.17 -12.42 -10.09
CA ASN A 366 10.29 -12.21 -11.00
C ASN A 366 11.63 -12.06 -10.26
N ARG A 367 11.62 -11.88 -8.93
CA ARG A 367 12.83 -11.80 -8.10
C ARG A 367 13.25 -13.22 -7.66
N ARG A 368 13.79 -14.00 -8.58
CA ARG A 368 14.09 -15.40 -8.33
C ARG A 368 15.38 -15.86 -8.98
N VAL A 369 15.88 -16.99 -8.52
CA VAL A 369 16.87 -17.82 -9.23
C VAL A 369 16.22 -19.15 -9.55
N ILE A 370 16.32 -19.58 -10.80
CA ILE A 370 15.87 -20.90 -11.24
C ILE A 370 17.09 -21.80 -11.36
N ILE A 371 16.99 -23.02 -10.81
CA ILE A 371 18.01 -24.06 -10.90
C ILE A 371 17.40 -25.19 -11.70
N GLU A 372 18.00 -25.49 -12.86
CA GLU A 372 17.58 -26.52 -13.79
C GLU A 372 18.71 -27.54 -13.98
N ALA A 373 18.40 -28.82 -13.99
CA ALA A 373 19.36 -29.83 -14.43
C ALA A 373 19.38 -29.93 -15.95
N GLN A 374 20.57 -30.14 -16.49
CA GLN A 374 20.85 -30.35 -17.91
C GLN A 374 21.50 -31.72 -18.13
#